data_39fe8073473ce1eb4f30ad5b224f253d
#
_entry.id   39fe8073473ce1eb4f30ad5b224f253d
#
_cell.length_a   1.000
_cell.length_b   1.000
_cell.length_c   1.000
_cell.angle_alpha   90.00
_cell.angle_beta   90.00
_cell.angle_gamma   90.00
#
_symmetry.space_group_name_H-M   'P 1'
#
loop_
_entity.id
_entity.type
_entity.pdbx_description
1 polymer ?
#
loop_
_entity_poly.entity_id
_entity_poly.type
_entity_poly.pdbx_seq_one_letter_code
_entity_poly.pdbx_strand_id
1 'polypeptide(L)'
;MKRLNWVPVCLALTFASSAAVGQSTTGDATGQRWWSHIQFLADDSLEGRDVGSRGFEKASDYMAEQFHAAGLQPAGTEGYRQPMDFQVVRIDEARCSLDLLRDGKVQSVKLGDDAVLGVSSHAAENVEASAVFVGYGLTVPELNYDDLAGQDVKGKIAVFVTGGPADMSGAIKAHYQSGEERRKALLKAGAIGTIAIPNPKSLEVPWSRVAASRFQPRMELRDPGPGVPPPLQVGILFNPERSDMLFAGSGHTFQEVLATLNADKPLPHFPLVVKVHARVAMTRSEAKSENVVGVLPGSDPELKKEYVVVSAHLDHLGIGEPVNGDRIYNGAMDDASGDASLIEIARAIRDSGTKPKRSILFLSVTGEEKGLLGSEYFAAHPTVSGTIVADINMDMYLPLFPLKYLEVQGLGESTLGDDVRAVAGPAGVQVQADKEPEHNRFIRSDQYSFIKKGVPALAFKFGYIPGTPEEKIFKAWYTERYHAPSDDLSQPVDLAAAAQFNAILEHLALRVADADHRPEWKQDSFFRRFVQ
;
A
#
# COMPACT_ATOMS: atom_id res chain seq x y z
N MET A 1 -62.04 -67.78 -7.59
CA MET A 1 -62.17 -66.53 -8.33
C MET A 1 -62.19 -65.37 -7.37
N LYS A 2 -61.08 -64.70 -7.16
CA LYS A 2 -60.95 -63.46 -6.31
C LYS A 2 -60.37 -62.38 -7.22
N ARG A 3 -61.09 -61.29 -7.41
CA ARG A 3 -60.71 -60.12 -8.23
C ARG A 3 -59.79 -59.23 -7.36
N LEU A 4 -58.63 -58.87 -7.87
CA LEU A 4 -57.69 -57.94 -7.25
C LEU A 4 -57.97 -56.53 -7.83
N ASN A 5 -58.32 -55.57 -6.96
CA ASN A 5 -58.49 -54.16 -7.32
C ASN A 5 -57.13 -53.45 -7.25
N TRP A 6 -56.73 -52.80 -8.32
CA TRP A 6 -55.60 -51.90 -8.37
C TRP A 6 -56.07 -50.45 -8.09
N VAL A 7 -55.41 -49.81 -7.14
CA VAL A 7 -55.56 -48.36 -6.84
C VAL A 7 -54.30 -47.66 -7.39
N PRO A 8 -54.41 -46.62 -8.23
CA PRO A 8 -53.25 -45.86 -8.65
C PRO A 8 -52.87 -44.82 -7.58
N VAL A 9 -51.59 -44.85 -7.12
CA VAL A 9 -50.99 -43.82 -6.29
C VAL A 9 -50.45 -42.72 -7.21
N CYS A 10 -51.07 -41.54 -7.15
CA CYS A 10 -50.53 -40.34 -7.77
C CYS A 10 -49.41 -39.77 -6.92
N LEU A 11 -48.19 -39.79 -7.44
CA LEU A 11 -47.02 -39.13 -6.83
C LEU A 11 -47.02 -37.67 -7.27
N ALA A 12 -47.27 -36.75 -6.35
CA ALA A 12 -47.11 -35.31 -6.57
C ALA A 12 -45.64 -34.96 -6.38
N LEU A 13 -44.93 -34.67 -7.47
CA LEU A 13 -43.60 -34.07 -7.48
C LEU A 13 -43.76 -32.56 -7.38
N THR A 14 -43.48 -32.00 -6.20
CA THR A 14 -43.34 -30.56 -6.01
C THR A 14 -41.97 -30.11 -6.48
N PHE A 15 -41.93 -29.29 -7.50
CA PHE A 15 -40.75 -28.56 -7.97
C PHE A 15 -40.39 -27.47 -6.94
N ALA A 16 -39.30 -27.64 -6.22
CA ALA A 16 -38.62 -26.59 -5.49
C ALA A 16 -37.27 -26.37 -6.16
N SER A 17 -37.21 -25.59 -7.23
CA SER A 17 -35.95 -25.23 -7.89
C SER A 17 -36.13 -23.92 -8.66
N SER A 18 -35.95 -22.77 -7.98
CA SER A 18 -35.85 -21.50 -8.71
C SER A 18 -35.09 -20.39 -7.95
N ALA A 19 -34.53 -20.65 -6.77
CA ALA A 19 -33.77 -19.63 -6.02
C ALA A 19 -32.25 -19.61 -6.27
N ALA A 20 -31.65 -20.70 -6.77
CA ALA A 20 -30.20 -20.80 -6.96
C ALA A 20 -29.67 -20.21 -8.29
N VAL A 21 -30.53 -20.10 -9.31
CA VAL A 21 -30.14 -19.63 -10.66
C VAL A 21 -30.05 -18.09 -10.72
N GLY A 22 -30.81 -17.37 -9.87
CA GLY A 22 -30.83 -15.91 -9.89
C GLY A 22 -29.61 -15.24 -9.24
N GLN A 23 -29.00 -15.87 -8.25
CA GLN A 23 -27.83 -15.31 -7.55
C GLN A 23 -26.52 -15.46 -8.36
N SER A 24 -26.38 -16.53 -9.13
CA SER A 24 -25.19 -16.74 -9.96
C SER A 24 -25.13 -15.77 -11.16
N THR A 25 -26.25 -15.45 -11.76
CA THR A 25 -26.30 -14.53 -12.93
C THR A 25 -26.12 -13.05 -12.56
N THR A 26 -26.55 -12.62 -11.37
CA THR A 26 -26.33 -11.24 -10.88
C THR A 26 -24.88 -11.01 -10.43
N GLY A 27 -24.27 -11.97 -9.75
CA GLY A 27 -22.86 -11.89 -9.36
C GLY A 27 -21.92 -11.85 -10.57
N ASP A 28 -22.22 -12.63 -11.62
CA ASP A 28 -21.47 -12.63 -12.88
C ASP A 28 -21.57 -11.27 -13.59
N ALA A 29 -22.75 -10.68 -13.69
CA ALA A 29 -22.95 -9.37 -14.30
C ALA A 29 -22.23 -8.24 -13.53
N THR A 30 -22.18 -8.28 -12.21
CA THR A 30 -21.46 -7.30 -11.39
C THR A 30 -19.96 -7.45 -11.55
N GLY A 31 -19.43 -8.67 -11.55
CA GLY A 31 -18.02 -8.93 -11.80
C GLY A 31 -17.58 -8.48 -13.20
N GLN A 32 -18.43 -8.66 -14.21
CA GLN A 32 -18.17 -8.19 -15.58
C GLN A 32 -18.12 -6.65 -15.65
N ARG A 33 -19.00 -5.94 -14.95
CA ARG A 33 -18.95 -4.46 -14.92
C ARG A 33 -17.68 -3.98 -14.21
N TRP A 34 -17.36 -4.54 -13.04
CA TRP A 34 -16.12 -4.24 -12.32
C TRP A 34 -14.89 -4.43 -13.23
N TRP A 35 -14.83 -5.56 -13.97
CA TRP A 35 -13.74 -5.81 -14.90
C TRP A 35 -13.71 -4.81 -16.07
N SER A 36 -14.87 -4.35 -16.54
CA SER A 36 -14.92 -3.33 -17.60
C SER A 36 -14.33 -1.99 -17.19
N HIS A 37 -14.40 -1.62 -15.91
CA HIS A 37 -13.70 -0.44 -15.39
C HIS A 37 -12.18 -0.65 -15.39
N ILE A 38 -11.70 -1.85 -15.02
CA ILE A 38 -10.29 -2.18 -15.08
C ILE A 38 -9.78 -2.21 -16.53
N GLN A 39 -10.56 -2.75 -17.45
CA GLN A 39 -10.21 -2.72 -18.87
C GLN A 39 -10.00 -1.31 -19.41
N PHE A 40 -10.72 -0.32 -18.90
CA PHE A 40 -10.47 1.07 -19.23
C PHE A 40 -9.23 1.61 -18.48
N LEU A 41 -9.17 1.44 -17.17
CA LEU A 41 -8.12 2.04 -16.34
C LEU A 41 -6.73 1.44 -16.60
N ALA A 42 -6.65 0.17 -16.95
CA ALA A 42 -5.40 -0.53 -17.26
C ALA A 42 -5.13 -0.69 -18.76
N ASP A 43 -5.84 0.08 -19.62
CA ASP A 43 -5.57 0.10 -21.05
C ASP A 43 -4.24 0.80 -21.36
N ASP A 44 -3.50 0.30 -22.35
CA ASP A 44 -2.20 0.84 -22.78
C ASP A 44 -2.26 2.33 -23.14
N SER A 45 -3.41 2.83 -23.59
CA SER A 45 -3.60 4.25 -23.93
C SER A 45 -3.54 5.20 -22.75
N LEU A 46 -3.58 4.66 -21.50
CA LEU A 46 -3.38 5.40 -20.27
C LEU A 46 -1.91 5.36 -19.80
N GLU A 47 -1.04 4.64 -20.53
CA GLU A 47 0.41 4.62 -20.30
C GLU A 47 0.78 4.35 -18.83
N GLY A 48 -0.01 3.51 -18.13
CA GLY A 48 0.21 3.15 -16.73
C GLY A 48 -0.04 4.27 -15.72
N ARG A 49 -0.78 5.30 -16.05
CA ARG A 49 -1.35 6.32 -15.13
C ARG A 49 -0.35 6.97 -14.16
N ASP A 50 0.93 7.19 -14.58
CA ASP A 50 1.90 7.87 -13.70
C ASP A 50 1.40 9.25 -13.28
N VAL A 51 1.68 9.64 -12.05
CA VAL A 51 1.25 10.91 -11.44
C VAL A 51 1.59 12.11 -12.35
N GLY A 52 0.59 12.95 -12.66
CA GLY A 52 0.75 14.12 -13.51
C GLY A 52 0.95 13.82 -14.99
N SER A 53 0.78 12.57 -15.42
CA SER A 53 0.80 12.20 -16.83
C SER A 53 -0.56 12.45 -17.49
N ARG A 54 -0.57 12.48 -18.82
CA ARG A 54 -1.82 12.55 -19.58
C ARG A 54 -2.68 11.30 -19.40
N GLY A 55 -2.06 10.14 -19.14
CA GLY A 55 -2.78 8.91 -18.81
C GLY A 55 -3.52 9.03 -17.49
N PHE A 56 -2.87 9.61 -16.47
CA PHE A 56 -3.51 9.89 -15.19
C PHE A 56 -4.67 10.90 -15.34
N GLU A 57 -4.48 11.98 -16.09
CA GLU A 57 -5.55 12.97 -16.34
C GLU A 57 -6.81 12.31 -16.92
N LYS A 58 -6.65 11.42 -17.93
CA LYS A 58 -7.77 10.66 -18.50
C LYS A 58 -8.42 9.72 -17.47
N ALA A 59 -7.62 9.08 -16.62
CA ALA A 59 -8.13 8.20 -15.57
C ALA A 59 -8.92 8.99 -14.51
N SER A 60 -8.44 10.17 -14.12
CA SER A 60 -9.12 11.10 -13.20
C SER A 60 -10.45 11.60 -13.78
N ASP A 61 -10.47 11.99 -15.08
CA ASP A 61 -11.69 12.35 -15.79
C ASP A 61 -12.70 11.20 -15.75
N TYR A 62 -12.24 9.99 -16.07
CA TYR A 62 -13.09 8.80 -16.02
C TYR A 62 -13.67 8.55 -14.63
N MET A 63 -12.85 8.60 -13.58
CA MET A 63 -13.32 8.41 -12.20
C MET A 63 -14.36 9.45 -11.80
N ALA A 64 -14.16 10.73 -12.14
CA ALA A 64 -15.12 11.79 -11.87
C ALA A 64 -16.46 11.55 -12.60
N GLU A 65 -16.41 11.11 -13.86
CA GLU A 65 -17.61 10.73 -14.63
C GLU A 65 -18.34 9.53 -14.02
N GLN A 66 -17.60 8.49 -13.60
CA GLN A 66 -18.18 7.31 -12.97
C GLN A 66 -18.79 7.63 -11.60
N PHE A 67 -18.15 8.46 -10.78
CA PHE A 67 -18.71 8.92 -9.51
C PHE A 67 -20.01 9.71 -9.72
N HIS A 68 -20.04 10.60 -10.71
CA HIS A 68 -21.28 11.28 -11.10
C HIS A 68 -22.35 10.28 -11.55
N ALA A 69 -22.02 9.32 -12.42
CA ALA A 69 -22.95 8.30 -12.91
C ALA A 69 -23.44 7.37 -11.79
N ALA A 70 -22.62 7.13 -10.76
CA ALA A 70 -23.01 6.42 -9.54
C ALA A 70 -23.90 7.26 -8.61
N GLY A 71 -24.15 8.54 -8.92
CA GLY A 71 -25.04 9.42 -8.14
C GLY A 71 -24.36 10.09 -6.93
N LEU A 72 -23.04 10.04 -6.85
CA LEU A 72 -22.29 10.77 -5.82
C LEU A 72 -22.35 12.27 -6.09
N GLN A 73 -22.30 13.06 -5.02
CA GLN A 73 -22.14 14.52 -5.11
C GLN A 73 -20.64 14.87 -5.17
N PRO A 74 -20.26 15.95 -5.88
CA PRO A 74 -18.88 16.44 -5.86
C PRO A 74 -18.44 16.80 -4.44
N ALA A 75 -17.25 16.34 -4.05
CA ALA A 75 -16.70 16.61 -2.72
C ALA A 75 -15.22 17.04 -2.77
N GLY A 76 -14.67 17.35 -3.94
CA GLY A 76 -13.36 17.96 -4.09
C GLY A 76 -13.40 19.49 -3.88
N THR A 77 -12.25 20.14 -3.95
CA THR A 77 -12.17 21.60 -3.93
C THR A 77 -12.58 22.24 -5.27
N GLU A 78 -12.46 21.46 -6.36
CA GLU A 78 -12.86 21.84 -7.72
C GLU A 78 -13.78 20.75 -8.31
N GLY A 79 -15.07 20.75 -7.89
CA GLY A 79 -16.00 19.71 -8.26
C GLY A 79 -15.67 18.38 -7.60
N TYR A 80 -15.34 17.35 -8.39
CA TYR A 80 -14.85 16.07 -7.86
C TYR A 80 -13.34 16.07 -7.57
N ARG A 81 -12.59 17.10 -7.97
CA ARG A 81 -11.13 17.11 -7.91
C ARG A 81 -10.60 17.86 -6.70
N GLN A 82 -9.53 17.35 -6.12
CA GLN A 82 -8.67 18.04 -5.16
C GLN A 82 -7.27 18.13 -5.75
N PRO A 83 -6.96 19.25 -6.48
CA PRO A 83 -5.66 19.44 -7.12
C PRO A 83 -4.54 19.65 -6.10
N MET A 84 -3.33 19.23 -6.46
CA MET A 84 -2.10 19.44 -5.69
C MET A 84 -0.89 19.57 -6.59
N ASP A 85 0.12 20.31 -6.10
CA ASP A 85 1.38 20.57 -6.80
C ASP A 85 2.51 19.70 -6.25
N PHE A 86 3.31 19.15 -7.16
CA PHE A 86 4.45 18.31 -6.83
C PHE A 86 5.76 18.86 -7.36
N GLN A 87 6.82 18.69 -6.59
CA GLN A 87 8.18 18.77 -7.07
C GLN A 87 8.60 17.37 -7.54
N VAL A 88 9.09 17.27 -8.76
CA VAL A 88 9.53 16.01 -9.39
C VAL A 88 11.03 15.99 -9.48
N VAL A 89 11.65 14.90 -9.05
CA VAL A 89 13.09 14.69 -9.11
C VAL A 89 13.39 13.38 -9.86
N ARG A 90 14.24 13.45 -10.88
CA ARG A 90 14.70 12.28 -11.66
C ARG A 90 16.21 12.16 -11.58
N ILE A 91 16.70 10.94 -11.39
CA ILE A 91 18.14 10.66 -11.43
C ILE A 91 18.69 10.84 -12.85
N ASP A 92 19.88 11.46 -12.95
CA ASP A 92 20.72 11.43 -14.15
C ASP A 92 21.89 10.47 -13.89
N GLU A 93 21.59 9.16 -13.97
CA GLU A 93 22.51 8.10 -13.56
C GLU A 93 23.84 8.15 -14.32
N ALA A 94 23.85 8.59 -15.58
CA ALA A 94 25.07 8.70 -16.37
C ALA A 94 26.10 9.68 -15.75
N ARG A 95 25.63 10.59 -14.89
CA ARG A 95 26.47 11.57 -14.18
C ARG A 95 26.62 11.25 -12.68
N CYS A 96 26.08 10.12 -12.22
CA CYS A 96 26.20 9.64 -10.85
C CYS A 96 27.38 8.69 -10.69
N SER A 97 27.93 8.62 -9.47
CA SER A 97 28.88 7.58 -9.07
C SER A 97 28.73 7.25 -7.59
N LEU A 98 29.10 6.04 -7.25
CA LEU A 98 29.19 5.57 -5.87
C LEU A 98 30.49 4.79 -5.70
N ASP A 99 31.33 5.24 -4.80
CA ASP A 99 32.64 4.65 -4.55
C ASP A 99 32.81 4.36 -3.05
N LEU A 100 33.46 3.25 -2.74
CA LEU A 100 33.89 2.85 -1.40
C LEU A 100 35.40 3.07 -1.27
N LEU A 101 35.79 3.97 -0.37
CA LEU A 101 37.19 4.31 -0.15
C LEU A 101 37.69 3.59 1.11
N ARG A 102 38.78 2.83 0.98
CA ARG A 102 39.39 2.06 2.06
C ARG A 102 40.90 2.01 1.88
N ASP A 103 41.67 2.45 2.90
CA ASP A 103 43.13 2.42 2.90
C ASP A 103 43.76 3.07 1.65
N GLY A 104 43.21 4.20 1.21
CA GLY A 104 43.66 4.90 0.01
C GLY A 104 43.26 4.24 -1.32
N LYS A 105 42.55 3.13 -1.29
CA LYS A 105 42.02 2.44 -2.48
C LYS A 105 40.57 2.82 -2.73
N VAL A 106 40.21 2.94 -4.00
CA VAL A 106 38.85 3.20 -4.45
C VAL A 106 38.28 1.91 -5.04
N GLN A 107 37.11 1.52 -4.53
CA GLN A 107 36.32 0.42 -5.07
C GLN A 107 35.01 1.00 -5.59
N SER A 108 34.83 1.04 -6.90
CA SER A 108 33.58 1.52 -7.51
C SER A 108 32.45 0.53 -7.31
N VAL A 109 31.27 1.06 -6.98
CA VAL A 109 30.02 0.34 -6.82
C VAL A 109 29.20 0.50 -8.09
N LYS A 110 28.77 -0.60 -8.68
CA LYS A 110 28.02 -0.59 -9.92
C LYS A 110 26.55 -0.28 -9.64
N LEU A 111 26.10 0.91 -10.07
CA LEU A 111 24.71 1.32 -9.91
C LEU A 111 23.77 0.39 -10.67
N GLY A 112 22.67 0.03 -10.03
CA GLY A 112 21.72 -0.97 -10.51
C GLY A 112 22.06 -2.40 -10.09
N ASP A 113 23.30 -2.84 -10.20
CA ASP A 113 23.70 -4.20 -9.82
C ASP A 113 24.03 -4.31 -8.32
N ASP A 114 24.89 -3.43 -7.81
CA ASP A 114 25.36 -3.48 -6.43
C ASP A 114 24.56 -2.57 -5.51
N ALA A 115 24.11 -1.42 -6.00
CA ALA A 115 23.35 -0.44 -5.22
C ALA A 115 22.49 0.47 -6.09
N VAL A 116 21.55 1.15 -5.45
CA VAL A 116 20.71 2.20 -6.02
C VAL A 116 20.92 3.49 -5.25
N LEU A 117 21.14 4.60 -5.97
CA LEU A 117 21.14 5.94 -5.37
C LEU A 117 19.73 6.49 -5.34
N GLY A 118 19.28 6.85 -4.14
CA GLY A 118 18.04 7.60 -3.96
C GLY A 118 18.24 9.07 -4.30
N VAL A 119 17.24 9.68 -4.93
CA VAL A 119 17.18 11.12 -5.19
C VAL A 119 16.10 11.78 -4.35
N SER A 120 16.30 13.03 -3.98
CA SER A 120 15.32 13.88 -3.30
C SER A 120 15.60 15.34 -3.63
N SER A 121 14.66 16.21 -3.37
CA SER A 121 14.83 17.66 -3.60
C SER A 121 16.02 18.27 -2.83
N HIS A 122 16.40 17.62 -1.72
CA HIS A 122 17.46 18.06 -0.81
C HIS A 122 18.75 17.23 -0.89
N ALA A 123 18.83 16.24 -1.80
CA ALA A 123 20.06 15.46 -1.95
C ALA A 123 21.24 16.35 -2.33
N ALA A 124 22.37 16.12 -1.67
CA ALA A 124 23.62 16.82 -1.98
C ALA A 124 24.26 16.23 -3.24
N GLU A 125 24.84 17.09 -4.09
CA GLU A 125 25.52 16.65 -5.32
C GLU A 125 26.76 15.79 -5.06
N ASN A 126 27.45 16.03 -3.93
CA ASN A 126 28.60 15.26 -3.49
C ASN A 126 28.54 15.03 -1.99
N VAL A 127 28.71 13.79 -1.57
CA VAL A 127 28.80 13.38 -0.19
C VAL A 127 30.00 12.45 -0.02
N GLU A 128 30.92 12.78 0.88
CA GLU A 128 31.97 11.87 1.34
C GLU A 128 31.91 11.77 2.85
N ALA A 129 31.63 10.58 3.38
CA ALA A 129 31.53 10.36 4.80
C ALA A 129 31.89 8.93 5.20
N SER A 130 32.35 8.76 6.44
CA SER A 130 32.52 7.44 7.05
C SER A 130 31.16 6.79 7.29
N ALA A 131 31.12 5.46 7.31
CA ALA A 131 29.93 4.68 7.54
C ALA A 131 29.98 3.94 8.88
N VAL A 132 28.82 3.72 9.48
CA VAL A 132 28.65 2.97 10.72
C VAL A 132 27.46 2.04 10.59
N PHE A 133 27.62 0.77 10.95
CA PHE A 133 26.54 -0.19 11.00
C PHE A 133 25.78 -0.06 12.32
N VAL A 134 24.47 0.17 12.22
CA VAL A 134 23.58 0.49 13.35
C VAL A 134 22.40 -0.49 13.44
N GLY A 135 22.65 -1.78 13.22
CA GLY A 135 21.62 -2.80 13.36
C GLY A 135 20.44 -2.59 12.42
N TYR A 136 19.24 -2.38 12.97
CA TYR A 136 18.04 -2.02 12.21
C TYR A 136 17.86 -0.50 12.02
N GLY A 137 18.66 0.30 12.73
CA GLY A 137 18.56 1.76 12.71
C GLY A 137 17.25 2.30 13.29
N LEU A 138 16.69 1.65 14.31
CA LEU A 138 15.44 1.99 14.95
C LEU A 138 15.65 2.65 16.31
N THR A 139 14.77 3.59 16.65
CA THR A 139 14.59 4.14 18.00
C THR A 139 13.12 3.99 18.37
N VAL A 140 12.83 3.15 19.35
CA VAL A 140 11.47 2.78 19.80
C VAL A 140 11.32 3.08 21.29
N PRO A 141 10.88 4.28 21.66
CA PRO A 141 10.84 4.73 23.05
C PRO A 141 10.00 3.83 23.96
N GLU A 142 8.89 3.30 23.46
CA GLU A 142 7.97 2.44 24.23
C GLU A 142 8.60 1.14 24.71
N LEU A 143 9.59 0.67 23.97
CA LEU A 143 10.32 -0.56 24.30
C LEU A 143 11.69 -0.30 24.90
N ASN A 144 12.06 0.95 25.13
CA ASN A 144 13.43 1.37 25.48
C ASN A 144 14.48 0.79 24.52
N TYR A 145 14.10 0.63 23.23
CA TYR A 145 14.96 0.12 22.19
C TYR A 145 15.54 1.28 21.38
N ASP A 146 16.87 1.33 21.25
CA ASP A 146 17.54 2.39 20.50
C ASP A 146 18.87 1.88 19.91
N ASP A 147 18.86 1.58 18.61
CA ASP A 147 20.04 1.19 17.84
C ASP A 147 21.07 2.33 17.69
N LEU A 148 20.66 3.56 17.93
CA LEU A 148 21.50 4.75 17.77
C LEU A 148 22.16 5.17 19.08
N ALA A 149 21.71 4.63 20.22
CA ALA A 149 22.24 4.96 21.53
C ALA A 149 23.72 4.61 21.64
N GLY A 150 24.54 5.60 21.99
CA GLY A 150 25.99 5.43 22.14
C GLY A 150 26.76 5.25 20.83
N GLN A 151 26.08 5.30 19.67
CA GLN A 151 26.73 5.19 18.37
C GLN A 151 27.20 6.56 17.86
N ASP A 152 28.41 6.60 17.33
CA ASP A 152 28.96 7.81 16.71
C ASP A 152 28.51 7.93 15.25
N VAL A 153 27.25 8.40 15.07
CA VAL A 153 26.63 8.57 13.75
C VAL A 153 26.68 10.01 13.23
N LYS A 154 27.10 10.96 14.07
CA LYS A 154 27.12 12.39 13.71
C LYS A 154 28.06 12.66 12.53
N GLY A 155 27.49 13.24 11.45
CA GLY A 155 28.24 13.52 10.22
C GLY A 155 28.61 12.27 9.42
N LYS A 156 28.00 11.12 9.73
CA LYS A 156 28.27 9.83 9.06
C LYS A 156 27.05 9.31 8.30
N ILE A 157 27.28 8.27 7.54
CA ILE A 157 26.25 7.48 6.87
C ILE A 157 25.90 6.29 7.76
N ALA A 158 24.63 6.21 8.17
CA ALA A 158 24.11 5.10 8.94
C ALA A 158 23.78 3.93 8.00
N VAL A 159 24.37 2.76 8.26
CA VAL A 159 24.12 1.52 7.52
C VAL A 159 23.26 0.62 8.37
N PHE A 160 22.14 0.14 7.82
CA PHE A 160 21.22 -0.72 8.56
C PHE A 160 20.59 -1.79 7.68
N VAL A 161 20.12 -2.89 8.29
CA VAL A 161 19.28 -3.89 7.63
C VAL A 161 17.82 -3.51 7.85
N THR A 162 16.99 -3.62 6.80
CA THR A 162 15.54 -3.40 6.96
C THR A 162 14.93 -4.50 7.81
N GLY A 163 13.91 -4.16 8.59
CA GLY A 163 13.30 -5.06 9.55
C GLY A 163 13.36 -4.51 10.96
N GLY A 164 13.20 -5.38 11.94
CA GLY A 164 13.25 -5.06 13.36
C GLY A 164 13.27 -6.32 14.21
N PRO A 165 13.48 -6.22 15.53
CA PRO A 165 13.50 -7.36 16.45
C PRO A 165 12.23 -8.22 16.32
N ALA A 166 12.38 -9.54 16.44
CA ALA A 166 11.29 -10.49 16.26
C ALA A 166 10.22 -10.37 17.36
N ASP A 167 10.64 -10.04 18.58
CA ASP A 167 9.77 -9.85 19.75
C ASP A 167 8.99 -8.53 19.75
N MET A 168 9.31 -7.61 18.83
CA MET A 168 8.57 -6.37 18.65
C MET A 168 7.23 -6.63 17.97
N SER A 169 6.12 -6.10 18.51
CA SER A 169 4.79 -6.26 17.89
C SER A 169 4.77 -5.71 16.47
N GLY A 170 3.96 -6.32 15.59
CA GLY A 170 3.87 -5.93 14.19
C GLY A 170 3.55 -4.45 13.99
N ALA A 171 2.60 -3.90 14.76
CA ALA A 171 2.19 -2.51 14.69
C ALA A 171 3.32 -1.52 15.05
N ILE A 172 4.03 -1.77 16.16
CA ILE A 172 5.19 -0.97 16.60
C ILE A 172 6.30 -1.05 15.56
N LYS A 173 6.64 -2.27 15.14
CA LYS A 173 7.65 -2.53 14.13
C LYS A 173 7.34 -1.78 12.84
N ALA A 174 6.12 -1.91 12.35
CA ALA A 174 5.66 -1.24 11.15
C ALA A 174 5.84 0.27 11.22
N HIS A 175 5.36 0.92 12.28
CA HIS A 175 5.49 2.36 12.46
C HIS A 175 6.95 2.83 12.46
N TYR A 176 7.81 2.25 13.31
CA TYR A 176 9.20 2.71 13.46
C TYR A 176 10.12 2.34 12.29
N GLN A 177 9.74 1.35 11.48
CA GLN A 177 10.40 1.04 10.21
C GLN A 177 10.03 2.00 9.07
N SER A 178 8.96 2.78 9.21
CA SER A 178 8.57 3.73 8.18
C SER A 178 9.74 4.67 7.84
N GLY A 179 9.84 5.06 6.58
CA GLY A 179 10.92 5.95 6.14
C GLY A 179 10.93 7.28 6.88
N GLU A 180 9.77 7.76 7.29
CA GLU A 180 9.60 8.99 8.05
C GLU A 180 10.18 8.88 9.47
N GLU A 181 9.77 7.89 10.25
CA GLU A 181 10.19 7.74 11.64
C GLU A 181 11.67 7.39 11.75
N ARG A 182 12.18 6.51 10.89
CA ARG A 182 13.61 6.21 10.84
C ARG A 182 14.42 7.47 10.48
N ARG A 183 13.95 8.27 9.52
CA ARG A 183 14.60 9.53 9.15
C ARG A 183 14.62 10.54 10.31
N LYS A 184 13.52 10.66 11.06
CA LYS A 184 13.46 11.50 12.29
C LYS A 184 14.53 11.07 13.29
N ALA A 185 14.63 9.79 13.58
CA ALA A 185 15.62 9.26 14.52
C ALA A 185 17.06 9.51 14.05
N LEU A 186 17.36 9.23 12.80
CA LEU A 186 18.70 9.41 12.22
C LEU A 186 19.11 10.88 12.14
N LEU A 187 18.22 11.78 11.76
CA LEU A 187 18.48 13.23 11.76
C LEU A 187 18.75 13.74 13.18
N LYS A 188 17.96 13.30 14.15
CA LYS A 188 18.17 13.64 15.56
C LYS A 188 19.53 13.15 16.07
N ALA A 189 20.00 12.00 15.63
CA ALA A 189 21.34 11.48 15.95
C ALA A 189 22.47 12.16 15.15
N GLY A 190 22.12 13.01 14.16
CA GLY A 190 23.08 13.78 13.36
C GLY A 190 23.66 13.02 12.16
N ALA A 191 23.06 11.91 11.74
CA ALA A 191 23.44 11.24 10.50
C ALA A 191 23.17 12.14 9.29
N ILE A 192 24.05 12.09 8.29
CA ILE A 192 23.90 12.88 7.05
C ILE A 192 23.39 12.05 5.88
N GLY A 193 23.43 10.73 5.98
CA GLY A 193 22.98 9.83 4.93
C GLY A 193 22.66 8.44 5.46
N THR A 194 22.12 7.61 4.59
CA THR A 194 21.77 6.22 4.88
C THR A 194 22.23 5.26 3.81
N ILE A 195 22.58 4.04 4.24
CA ILE A 195 22.62 2.85 3.40
C ILE A 195 21.66 1.83 4.00
N ALA A 196 20.53 1.59 3.33
CA ALA A 196 19.62 0.53 3.70
C ALA A 196 19.99 -0.77 2.96
N ILE A 197 20.06 -1.88 3.67
CA ILE A 197 20.26 -3.20 3.11
C ILE A 197 18.94 -3.95 3.31
N PRO A 198 18.21 -4.32 2.24
CA PRO A 198 16.99 -5.11 2.37
C PRO A 198 17.26 -6.44 3.07
N ASN A 199 16.37 -6.82 3.99
CA ASN A 199 16.39 -8.18 4.53
C ASN A 199 15.94 -9.14 3.43
N PRO A 200 16.77 -10.13 3.03
CA PRO A 200 16.40 -11.05 1.95
C PRO A 200 15.09 -11.81 2.18
N LYS A 201 14.70 -12.04 3.44
CA LYS A 201 13.44 -12.71 3.77
C LYS A 201 12.18 -11.86 3.49
N SER A 202 12.32 -10.54 3.50
CA SER A 202 11.21 -9.62 3.26
C SER A 202 11.21 -8.99 1.86
N LEU A 203 12.09 -9.44 0.97
CA LEU A 203 12.08 -9.03 -0.43
C LEU A 203 10.95 -9.77 -1.17
N GLU A 204 9.92 -9.05 -1.54
CA GLU A 204 8.75 -9.57 -2.29
C GLU A 204 9.05 -9.70 -3.79
N VAL A 205 10.03 -8.94 -4.28
CA VAL A 205 10.40 -8.90 -5.71
C VAL A 205 11.91 -9.09 -5.91
N PRO A 206 12.35 -9.56 -7.08
CA PRO A 206 13.77 -9.71 -7.41
C PRO A 206 14.52 -8.38 -7.34
N TRP A 207 15.81 -8.40 -6.97
CA TRP A 207 16.65 -7.20 -6.93
C TRP A 207 16.64 -6.40 -8.23
N SER A 208 16.60 -7.07 -9.39
CA SER A 208 16.55 -6.40 -10.69
C SER A 208 15.35 -5.46 -10.84
N ARG A 209 14.19 -5.84 -10.27
CA ARG A 209 12.99 -5.00 -10.27
C ARG A 209 13.12 -3.84 -9.27
N VAL A 210 13.64 -4.12 -8.07
CA VAL A 210 13.98 -3.07 -7.09
C VAL A 210 14.94 -2.05 -7.72
N ALA A 211 15.99 -2.53 -8.40
CA ALA A 211 16.97 -1.67 -9.04
C ALA A 211 16.39 -0.85 -10.21
N ALA A 212 15.47 -1.42 -10.98
CA ALA A 212 14.81 -0.72 -12.08
C ALA A 212 13.96 0.46 -11.60
N SER A 213 13.39 0.38 -10.39
CA SER A 213 12.58 1.46 -9.82
C SER A 213 13.32 2.79 -9.63
N ARG A 214 14.67 2.80 -9.67
CA ARG A 214 15.47 4.04 -9.57
C ARG A 214 15.24 5.04 -10.70
N PHE A 215 14.73 4.58 -11.82
CA PHE A 215 14.39 5.44 -12.96
C PHE A 215 13.00 6.05 -12.87
N GLN A 216 12.18 5.56 -11.93
CA GLN A 216 10.91 6.19 -11.63
C GLN A 216 11.13 7.57 -10.99
N PRO A 217 10.33 8.59 -11.38
CA PRO A 217 10.44 9.89 -10.76
C PRO A 217 10.10 9.81 -9.27
N ARG A 218 10.91 10.47 -8.46
CA ARG A 218 10.52 10.78 -7.07
C ARG A 218 9.68 12.05 -7.08
N MET A 219 8.62 12.04 -6.29
CA MET A 219 7.76 13.19 -6.12
C MET A 219 7.68 13.58 -4.65
N GLU A 220 7.53 14.86 -4.42
CA GLU A 220 7.36 15.44 -3.10
C GLU A 220 6.25 16.49 -3.19
N LEU A 221 5.36 16.55 -2.22
CA LEU A 221 4.38 17.62 -2.13
C LEU A 221 5.11 18.96 -2.00
N ARG A 222 4.68 19.96 -2.71
CA ARG A 222 5.25 21.32 -2.62
C ARG A 222 4.99 21.94 -1.25
N ASP A 223 3.88 21.58 -0.63
CA ASP A 223 3.52 21.90 0.73
C ASP A 223 3.24 20.59 1.50
N PRO A 224 4.28 19.95 2.08
CA PRO A 224 4.12 18.69 2.78
C PRO A 224 3.44 18.82 4.15
N GLY A 225 3.06 20.02 4.54
CA GLY A 225 2.50 20.28 5.86
C GLY A 225 3.55 20.32 6.99
N PRO A 226 3.12 20.72 8.20
CA PRO A 226 4.02 20.84 9.34
C PRO A 226 4.49 19.48 9.88
N GLY A 227 5.76 19.39 10.26
CA GLY A 227 6.33 18.22 10.96
C GLY A 227 6.95 17.15 10.07
N VAL A 228 6.88 17.26 8.76
CA VAL A 228 7.60 16.37 7.84
C VAL A 228 9.11 16.68 7.90
N PRO A 229 9.98 15.71 8.28
CA PRO A 229 11.40 15.96 8.39
C PRO A 229 12.03 16.11 6.99
N PRO A 230 13.04 16.99 6.82
CA PRO A 230 13.73 17.12 5.56
C PRO A 230 14.42 15.79 5.17
N PRO A 231 14.62 15.51 3.89
CA PRO A 231 15.42 14.38 3.45
C PRO A 231 16.88 14.49 3.95
N LEU A 232 17.55 13.33 4.07
CA LEU A 232 19.00 13.27 4.30
C LEU A 232 19.76 13.65 3.01
N GLN A 233 21.04 14.01 3.14
CA GLN A 233 21.88 14.44 2.00
C GLN A 233 22.08 13.34 0.97
N VAL A 234 22.07 12.06 1.39
CA VAL A 234 22.17 10.89 0.50
C VAL A 234 21.40 9.71 1.09
N GLY A 235 20.68 9.00 0.23
CA GLY A 235 20.05 7.72 0.52
C GLY A 235 20.52 6.67 -0.47
N ILE A 236 20.92 5.52 0.03
CA ILE A 236 21.43 4.40 -0.79
C ILE A 236 20.68 3.14 -0.39
N LEU A 237 20.20 2.40 -1.38
CA LEU A 237 19.73 1.03 -1.19
C LEU A 237 20.79 0.09 -1.72
N PHE A 238 21.31 -0.81 -0.89
CA PHE A 238 22.43 -1.69 -1.24
C PHE A 238 21.94 -3.13 -1.43
N ASN A 239 22.41 -3.78 -2.49
CA ASN A 239 22.03 -5.16 -2.79
C ASN A 239 22.54 -6.09 -1.66
N PRO A 240 21.64 -6.88 -1.02
CA PRO A 240 22.05 -7.80 0.05
C PRO A 240 23.16 -8.78 -0.38
N GLU A 241 23.14 -9.26 -1.62
CA GLU A 241 24.13 -10.19 -2.15
C GLU A 241 25.52 -9.56 -2.34
N ARG A 242 25.60 -8.23 -2.35
CA ARG A 242 26.83 -7.45 -2.53
C ARG A 242 27.28 -6.75 -1.24
N SER A 243 26.53 -6.89 -0.16
CA SER A 243 26.75 -6.11 1.06
C SER A 243 28.07 -6.38 1.76
N ASP A 244 28.72 -7.52 1.53
CA ASP A 244 30.08 -7.79 2.03
C ASP A 244 31.12 -6.75 1.53
N MET A 245 30.85 -6.04 0.44
CA MET A 245 31.67 -4.91 0.00
C MET A 245 31.72 -3.79 1.06
N LEU A 246 30.64 -3.57 1.81
CA LEU A 246 30.58 -2.57 2.89
C LEU A 246 31.30 -3.06 4.15
N PHE A 247 31.21 -4.36 4.45
CA PHE A 247 31.70 -4.96 5.69
C PHE A 247 33.18 -5.33 5.64
N ALA A 248 33.78 -5.39 4.46
CA ALA A 248 35.19 -5.77 4.30
C ALA A 248 36.12 -4.93 5.18
N GLY A 249 36.98 -5.59 5.96
CA GLY A 249 37.92 -4.98 6.89
C GLY A 249 37.37 -4.59 8.25
N SER A 250 36.07 -4.69 8.49
CA SER A 250 35.44 -4.35 9.78
C SER A 250 35.59 -5.43 10.86
N GLY A 251 36.04 -6.63 10.48
CA GLY A 251 36.05 -7.80 11.36
C GLY A 251 34.71 -8.55 11.39
N HIS A 252 33.73 -8.13 10.59
CA HIS A 252 32.40 -8.72 10.44
C HIS A 252 32.06 -8.97 8.99
N THR A 253 31.15 -9.90 8.73
CA THR A 253 30.58 -10.18 7.42
C THR A 253 29.07 -9.94 7.45
N PHE A 254 28.48 -9.67 6.30
CA PHE A 254 27.03 -9.55 6.21
C PHE A 254 26.32 -10.87 6.48
N GLN A 255 26.97 -12.01 6.17
CA GLN A 255 26.45 -13.34 6.48
C GLN A 255 26.32 -13.57 7.98
N GLU A 256 27.29 -13.10 8.80
CA GLU A 256 27.19 -13.14 10.27
C GLU A 256 26.04 -12.30 10.80
N VAL A 257 25.82 -11.10 10.22
CA VAL A 257 24.67 -10.26 10.54
C VAL A 257 23.36 -10.98 10.20
N LEU A 258 23.24 -11.58 9.02
CA LEU A 258 22.06 -12.36 8.64
C LEU A 258 21.86 -13.60 9.53
N ALA A 259 22.92 -14.27 9.92
CA ALA A 259 22.82 -15.43 10.83
C ALA A 259 22.29 -14.97 12.22
N THR A 260 22.74 -13.81 12.72
CA THR A 260 22.27 -13.20 13.97
C THR A 260 20.79 -12.83 13.86
N LEU A 261 20.40 -12.16 12.78
CA LEU A 261 19.02 -11.79 12.47
C LEU A 261 18.11 -13.02 12.37
N ASN A 262 18.56 -14.07 11.67
CA ASN A 262 17.80 -15.31 11.49
C ASN A 262 17.66 -16.13 12.79
N ALA A 263 18.51 -15.88 13.76
CA ALA A 263 18.45 -16.47 15.10
C ALA A 263 17.66 -15.60 16.10
N ASP A 264 16.99 -14.56 15.62
CA ASP A 264 16.23 -13.58 16.42
C ASP A 264 17.03 -12.96 17.56
N LYS A 265 18.32 -12.71 17.31
CA LYS A 265 19.23 -12.09 18.28
C LYS A 265 19.42 -10.60 17.98
N PRO A 266 19.75 -9.78 19.02
CA PRO A 266 20.10 -8.39 18.81
C PRO A 266 21.25 -8.25 17.81
N LEU A 267 21.10 -7.32 16.87
CA LEU A 267 22.14 -7.06 15.87
C LEU A 267 23.30 -6.29 16.49
N PRO A 268 24.53 -6.55 16.04
CA PRO A 268 25.69 -5.78 16.51
C PRO A 268 25.69 -4.35 15.94
N HIS A 269 26.46 -3.46 16.59
CA HIS A 269 26.74 -2.11 16.12
C HIS A 269 28.25 -1.93 16.08
N PHE A 270 28.77 -1.42 14.97
CA PHE A 270 30.22 -1.23 14.79
C PHE A 270 30.55 -0.24 13.67
N PRO A 271 31.69 0.45 13.75
CA PRO A 271 32.18 1.28 12.66
C PRO A 271 32.56 0.41 11.47
N LEU A 272 32.24 0.87 10.27
CA LEU A 272 32.73 0.27 9.02
C LEU A 272 34.05 0.93 8.61
N VAL A 273 35.02 0.12 8.15
CA VAL A 273 36.33 0.61 7.70
C VAL A 273 36.20 1.07 6.22
N VAL A 274 35.28 1.99 5.99
CA VAL A 274 34.97 2.51 4.66
C VAL A 274 34.48 3.94 4.76
N LYS A 275 34.91 4.80 3.85
CA LYS A 275 34.22 6.03 3.51
C LYS A 275 33.43 5.81 2.22
N VAL A 276 32.23 6.33 2.22
CA VAL A 276 31.35 6.31 1.05
C VAL A 276 31.49 7.66 0.35
N HIS A 277 31.78 7.64 -0.93
CA HIS A 277 31.77 8.81 -1.78
C HIS A 277 30.66 8.64 -2.81
N ALA A 278 29.65 9.49 -2.72
CA ALA A 278 28.51 9.49 -3.63
C ALA A 278 28.44 10.82 -4.38
N ARG A 279 28.37 10.73 -5.71
CA ARG A 279 28.04 11.84 -6.58
C ARG A 279 26.62 11.60 -7.12
N VAL A 280 25.72 12.55 -6.87
CA VAL A 280 24.31 12.45 -7.24
C VAL A 280 23.96 13.58 -8.19
N ALA A 281 23.65 13.25 -9.44
CA ALA A 281 23.15 14.17 -10.44
C ALA A 281 21.64 13.92 -10.66
N MET A 282 20.86 14.98 -10.78
CA MET A 282 19.41 14.88 -10.93
C MET A 282 18.86 16.05 -11.73
N THR A 283 17.71 15.84 -12.33
CA THR A 283 16.89 16.91 -12.92
C THR A 283 15.68 17.19 -12.03
N ARG A 284 15.22 18.43 -12.02
CA ARG A 284 14.04 18.84 -11.26
C ARG A 284 13.01 19.44 -12.21
N SER A 285 11.75 19.12 -11.98
CA SER A 285 10.60 19.69 -12.67
C SER A 285 9.41 19.78 -11.73
N GLU A 286 8.30 20.31 -12.21
CA GLU A 286 7.05 20.38 -11.46
C GLU A 286 6.01 19.52 -12.16
N ALA A 287 5.07 18.97 -11.39
CA ALA A 287 3.89 18.28 -11.90
C ALA A 287 2.67 18.69 -11.09
N LYS A 288 1.50 18.53 -11.69
CA LYS A 288 0.21 18.65 -11.02
C LYS A 288 -0.52 17.33 -11.12
N SER A 289 -1.23 16.99 -10.09
CA SER A 289 -2.14 15.86 -10.08
C SER A 289 -3.27 16.13 -9.09
N GLU A 290 -4.18 15.19 -8.91
CA GLU A 290 -5.38 15.42 -8.12
C GLU A 290 -5.93 14.14 -7.52
N ASN A 291 -6.54 14.23 -6.34
CA ASN A 291 -7.45 13.21 -5.84
C ASN A 291 -8.83 13.40 -6.48
N VAL A 292 -9.58 12.32 -6.66
CA VAL A 292 -10.98 12.36 -7.08
C VAL A 292 -11.86 12.01 -5.89
N VAL A 293 -12.77 12.91 -5.53
CA VAL A 293 -13.55 12.84 -4.28
C VAL A 293 -15.03 12.96 -4.57
N GLY A 294 -15.78 11.94 -4.22
CA GLY A 294 -17.24 11.91 -4.29
C GLY A 294 -17.87 11.61 -2.93
N VAL A 295 -19.06 12.13 -2.66
CA VAL A 295 -19.76 11.88 -1.41
C VAL A 295 -21.18 11.39 -1.63
N LEU A 296 -21.58 10.37 -0.90
CA LEU A 296 -22.97 9.99 -0.66
C LEU A 296 -23.39 10.62 0.67
N PRO A 297 -24.26 11.65 0.67
CA PRO A 297 -24.65 12.33 1.89
C PRO A 297 -25.45 11.43 2.83
N GLY A 298 -25.15 11.49 4.11
CA GLY A 298 -25.90 10.82 5.16
C GLY A 298 -27.29 11.40 5.36
N SER A 299 -28.21 10.59 5.89
CA SER A 299 -29.61 10.94 6.11
C SER A 299 -29.89 11.52 7.50
N ASP A 300 -29.05 11.24 8.50
CA ASP A 300 -29.23 11.75 9.85
C ASP A 300 -28.73 13.20 9.95
N PRO A 301 -29.50 14.12 10.56
CA PRO A 301 -29.14 15.55 10.64
C PRO A 301 -27.80 15.83 11.32
N GLU A 302 -27.40 15.04 12.32
CA GLU A 302 -26.15 15.21 13.06
C GLU A 302 -25.04 14.31 12.50
N LEU A 303 -25.33 13.01 12.33
CA LEU A 303 -24.32 12.03 11.91
C LEU A 303 -23.85 12.23 10.46
N LYS A 304 -24.62 12.89 9.60
CA LYS A 304 -24.18 13.21 8.22
C LYS A 304 -22.90 14.06 8.13
N LYS A 305 -22.48 14.67 9.26
CA LYS A 305 -21.21 15.41 9.37
C LYS A 305 -20.04 14.50 9.73
N GLU A 306 -20.30 13.21 9.92
CA GLU A 306 -19.30 12.18 10.12
C GLU A 306 -19.15 11.38 8.82
N TYR A 307 -17.91 11.09 8.44
CA TYR A 307 -17.60 10.48 7.15
C TYR A 307 -16.92 9.14 7.35
N VAL A 308 -17.47 8.12 6.69
CA VAL A 308 -16.79 6.85 6.45
C VAL A 308 -16.12 6.98 5.08
N VAL A 309 -14.80 6.91 5.03
CA VAL A 309 -14.05 6.94 3.78
C VAL A 309 -13.96 5.52 3.23
N VAL A 310 -14.14 5.38 1.92
CA VAL A 310 -13.79 4.20 1.14
C VAL A 310 -12.76 4.66 0.12
N SER A 311 -11.55 4.11 0.17
CA SER A 311 -10.40 4.61 -0.58
C SER A 311 -9.72 3.56 -1.45
N ALA A 312 -9.08 4.03 -2.52
CA ALA A 312 -8.21 3.30 -3.44
C ALA A 312 -7.27 4.30 -4.12
N HIS A 313 -6.21 3.83 -4.82
CA HIS A 313 -5.33 4.74 -5.54
C HIS A 313 -5.42 4.60 -7.06
N LEU A 314 -5.39 5.73 -7.74
CA LEU A 314 -5.58 5.81 -9.20
C LEU A 314 -4.28 5.73 -9.97
N ASP A 315 -3.19 6.25 -9.41
CA ASP A 315 -1.90 6.24 -10.07
C ASP A 315 -1.27 4.85 -10.08
N HIS A 316 -0.37 4.64 -11.05
CA HIS A 316 0.55 3.53 -11.06
C HIS A 316 1.90 3.98 -11.64
N LEU A 317 2.78 3.05 -12.00
CA LEU A 317 4.18 3.34 -12.29
C LEU A 317 4.45 3.97 -13.66
N GLY A 318 3.48 3.99 -14.57
CA GLY A 318 3.64 4.62 -15.88
C GLY A 318 4.50 3.81 -16.84
N ILE A 319 5.31 4.52 -17.65
CA ILE A 319 6.26 3.91 -18.58
C ILE A 319 7.61 3.77 -17.87
N GLY A 320 8.09 2.54 -17.75
CA GLY A 320 9.32 2.21 -17.03
C GLY A 320 10.37 1.46 -17.89
N GLU A 321 11.31 0.82 -17.19
CA GLU A 321 12.28 -0.06 -17.80
C GLU A 321 11.60 -1.29 -18.39
N PRO A 322 12.01 -1.77 -19.58
CA PRO A 322 11.34 -2.87 -20.25
C PRO A 322 11.55 -4.20 -19.52
N VAL A 323 10.45 -4.94 -19.33
CA VAL A 323 10.46 -6.32 -18.87
C VAL A 323 9.90 -7.18 -20.00
N ASN A 324 10.70 -8.11 -20.53
CA ASN A 324 10.36 -8.92 -21.71
C ASN A 324 9.92 -8.10 -22.95
N GLY A 325 10.41 -6.87 -23.06
CA GLY A 325 10.11 -5.96 -24.18
C GLY A 325 8.91 -5.04 -23.93
N ASP A 326 8.13 -5.26 -22.91
CA ASP A 326 7.03 -4.38 -22.48
C ASP A 326 7.53 -3.33 -21.48
N ARG A 327 7.04 -2.09 -21.63
CA ARG A 327 7.43 -0.92 -20.83
C ARG A 327 6.26 -0.27 -20.10
N ILE A 328 5.03 -0.66 -20.40
CA ILE A 328 3.83 -0.07 -19.80
C ILE A 328 3.48 -0.84 -18.55
N TYR A 329 3.56 -0.18 -17.41
CA TYR A 329 3.15 -0.73 -16.13
C TYR A 329 1.68 -0.39 -15.93
N ASN A 330 0.79 -1.28 -16.41
CA ASN A 330 -0.63 -0.99 -16.50
C ASN A 330 -1.34 -0.90 -15.15
N GLY A 331 -0.91 -1.70 -14.14
CA GLY A 331 -1.50 -1.66 -12.81
C GLY A 331 -2.97 -2.09 -12.79
N ALA A 332 -3.27 -3.27 -13.35
CA ALA A 332 -4.65 -3.77 -13.41
C ALA A 332 -5.18 -4.17 -12.03
N MET A 333 -4.35 -4.86 -11.22
CA MET A 333 -4.69 -5.15 -9.83
C MET A 333 -4.17 -4.07 -8.89
N ASP A 334 -3.09 -3.39 -9.25
CA ASP A 334 -2.41 -2.33 -8.51
C ASP A 334 -2.59 -0.96 -9.21
N ASP A 335 -3.62 -0.14 -8.97
CA ASP A 335 -4.83 -0.46 -8.20
C ASP A 335 -6.10 -0.08 -8.98
N ALA A 336 -6.10 -0.32 -10.31
CA ALA A 336 -7.35 -0.17 -11.06
C ALA A 336 -8.48 -1.04 -10.47
N SER A 337 -8.11 -2.13 -9.77
CA SER A 337 -9.06 -3.03 -9.12
C SER A 337 -9.80 -2.36 -7.95
N GLY A 338 -9.12 -1.59 -7.13
CA GLY A 338 -9.71 -0.83 -6.04
C GLY A 338 -10.58 0.31 -6.54
N ASP A 339 -10.11 1.08 -7.53
CA ASP A 339 -10.92 2.14 -8.15
C ASP A 339 -12.19 1.61 -8.80
N ALA A 340 -12.12 0.48 -9.50
CA ALA A 340 -13.30 -0.20 -10.03
C ALA A 340 -14.27 -0.60 -8.91
N SER A 341 -13.75 -0.99 -7.74
CA SER A 341 -14.57 -1.32 -6.58
C SER A 341 -15.22 -0.09 -5.96
N LEU A 342 -14.54 1.06 -5.91
CA LEU A 342 -15.16 2.34 -5.50
C LEU A 342 -16.42 2.62 -6.31
N ILE A 343 -16.33 2.49 -7.65
CA ILE A 343 -17.44 2.74 -8.58
C ILE A 343 -18.59 1.76 -8.31
N GLU A 344 -18.30 0.46 -8.23
CA GLU A 344 -19.34 -0.57 -8.10
C GLU A 344 -19.99 -0.56 -6.71
N ILE A 345 -19.25 -0.25 -5.63
CA ILE A 345 -19.81 -0.08 -4.29
C ILE A 345 -20.74 1.15 -4.23
N ALA A 346 -20.30 2.30 -4.76
CA ALA A 346 -21.12 3.50 -4.82
C ALA A 346 -22.43 3.24 -5.60
N ARG A 347 -22.32 2.55 -6.74
CA ARG A 347 -23.45 2.17 -7.58
C ARG A 347 -24.41 1.22 -6.87
N ALA A 348 -23.89 0.20 -6.18
CA ALA A 348 -24.71 -0.76 -5.45
C ALA A 348 -25.52 -0.08 -4.32
N ILE A 349 -24.90 0.82 -3.54
CA ILE A 349 -25.60 1.60 -2.51
C ILE A 349 -26.69 2.47 -3.13
N ARG A 350 -26.41 3.17 -4.24
CA ARG A 350 -27.43 3.95 -4.94
C ARG A 350 -28.59 3.08 -5.39
N ASP A 351 -28.31 1.95 -6.04
CA ASP A 351 -29.31 1.08 -6.65
C ASP A 351 -30.17 0.36 -5.58
N SER A 352 -29.61 0.12 -4.39
CA SER A 352 -30.37 -0.40 -3.23
C SER A 352 -31.36 0.63 -2.66
N GLY A 353 -31.16 1.92 -2.93
CA GLY A 353 -31.94 3.01 -2.34
C GLY A 353 -31.64 3.24 -0.84
N THR A 354 -30.64 2.59 -0.29
CA THR A 354 -30.23 2.73 1.12
C THR A 354 -29.71 4.14 1.37
N LYS A 355 -30.13 4.71 2.49
CA LYS A 355 -29.71 6.04 2.95
C LYS A 355 -29.00 5.89 4.29
N PRO A 356 -27.67 5.79 4.32
CA PRO A 356 -26.93 5.63 5.57
C PRO A 356 -27.09 6.85 6.48
N LYS A 357 -26.91 6.68 7.79
CA LYS A 357 -26.96 7.78 8.76
C LYS A 357 -25.79 8.75 8.56
N ARG A 358 -24.55 8.23 8.51
CA ARG A 358 -23.32 8.97 8.20
C ARG A 358 -23.15 9.13 6.71
N SER A 359 -22.41 10.13 6.30
CA SER A 359 -21.96 10.27 4.92
C SER A 359 -20.88 9.24 4.58
N ILE A 360 -20.90 8.73 3.34
CA ILE A 360 -19.83 7.87 2.83
C ILE A 360 -19.07 8.69 1.78
N LEU A 361 -17.75 8.78 1.96
CA LEU A 361 -16.85 9.49 1.08
C LEU A 361 -16.08 8.46 0.23
N PHE A 362 -16.15 8.58 -1.08
CA PHE A 362 -15.40 7.77 -2.03
C PHE A 362 -14.20 8.58 -2.49
N LEU A 363 -13.01 8.04 -2.24
CA LEU A 363 -11.75 8.73 -2.43
C LEU A 363 -10.80 7.89 -3.28
N SER A 364 -10.58 8.32 -4.52
CA SER A 364 -9.57 7.79 -5.42
C SER A 364 -8.37 8.74 -5.38
N VAL A 365 -7.24 8.28 -4.82
CA VAL A 365 -6.09 9.15 -4.55
C VAL A 365 -5.04 9.08 -5.64
N THR A 366 -4.21 10.11 -5.72
CA THR A 366 -3.00 10.17 -6.55
C THR A 366 -1.75 10.00 -5.69
N GLY A 367 -0.66 9.53 -6.29
CA GLY A 367 0.66 9.54 -5.65
C GLY A 367 0.84 8.56 -4.52
N GLU A 368 0.08 7.48 -4.48
CA GLU A 368 0.32 6.33 -3.61
C GLU A 368 1.71 5.77 -3.88
N GLU A 369 2.01 5.48 -5.14
CA GLU A 369 3.27 4.92 -5.65
C GLU A 369 4.49 5.86 -5.47
N LYS A 370 4.23 7.09 -5.15
CA LYS A 370 5.26 8.10 -4.84
C LYS A 370 5.44 8.29 -3.32
N GLY A 371 4.72 7.52 -2.51
CA GLY A 371 4.81 7.49 -1.05
C GLY A 371 3.61 8.07 -0.34
N LEU A 372 2.40 7.66 -0.72
CA LEU A 372 1.11 8.00 -0.10
C LEU A 372 0.77 9.50 -0.16
N LEU A 373 1.25 10.21 -1.18
CA LEU A 373 1.22 11.68 -1.18
C LEU A 373 -0.20 12.25 -1.25
N GLY A 374 -1.09 11.63 -2.04
CA GLY A 374 -2.48 12.08 -2.19
C GLY A 374 -3.31 11.85 -0.95
N SER A 375 -3.21 10.67 -0.33
CA SER A 375 -3.91 10.37 0.92
C SER A 375 -3.37 11.20 2.08
N GLU A 376 -2.05 11.43 2.15
CA GLU A 376 -1.43 12.30 3.15
C GLU A 376 -1.92 13.75 3.02
N TYR A 377 -1.99 14.24 1.77
CA TYR A 377 -2.53 15.57 1.49
C TYR A 377 -4.01 15.67 1.87
N PHE A 378 -4.84 14.67 1.49
CA PHE A 378 -6.24 14.65 1.85
C PHE A 378 -6.46 14.58 3.37
N ALA A 379 -5.72 13.73 4.07
CA ALA A 379 -5.82 13.60 5.53
C ALA A 379 -5.35 14.87 6.28
N ALA A 380 -4.46 15.67 5.68
CA ALA A 380 -4.03 16.97 6.21
C ALA A 380 -4.97 18.11 5.82
N HIS A 381 -5.60 18.03 4.64
CA HIS A 381 -6.45 19.06 4.04
C HIS A 381 -7.78 18.46 3.54
N PRO A 382 -8.61 17.88 4.44
CA PRO A 382 -9.87 17.28 4.02
C PRO A 382 -10.77 18.30 3.35
N THR A 383 -11.41 17.89 2.24
CA THR A 383 -12.29 18.76 1.44
C THR A 383 -13.70 18.88 2.02
N VAL A 384 -14.00 18.09 3.05
CA VAL A 384 -15.30 18.07 3.73
C VAL A 384 -15.21 18.70 5.12
N SER A 385 -16.28 19.39 5.52
CA SER A 385 -16.34 20.11 6.80
C SER A 385 -16.90 19.24 7.94
N GLY A 386 -16.24 18.16 8.28
CA GLY A 386 -16.73 17.26 9.32
C GLY A 386 -15.63 16.34 9.81
N THR A 387 -16.02 15.28 10.51
CA THR A 387 -15.08 14.33 11.11
C THR A 387 -15.01 13.05 10.27
N ILE A 388 -13.84 12.67 9.83
CA ILE A 388 -13.59 11.34 9.28
C ILE A 388 -13.52 10.36 10.45
N VAL A 389 -14.36 9.32 10.44
CA VAL A 389 -14.49 8.37 11.55
C VAL A 389 -13.98 6.97 11.23
N ALA A 390 -13.81 6.65 9.97
CA ALA A 390 -13.25 5.37 9.51
C ALA A 390 -12.66 5.52 8.10
N ASP A 391 -11.69 4.67 7.77
CA ASP A 391 -11.22 4.45 6.41
C ASP A 391 -11.23 2.95 6.06
N ILE A 392 -11.74 2.62 4.88
CA ILE A 392 -11.86 1.27 4.31
C ILE A 392 -11.09 1.29 2.99
N ASN A 393 -9.82 0.91 3.04
CA ASN A 393 -8.92 0.98 1.90
C ASN A 393 -8.91 -0.31 1.09
N MET A 394 -8.94 -0.18 -0.25
CA MET A 394 -8.89 -1.30 -1.18
C MET A 394 -7.69 -1.11 -2.10
N ASP A 395 -6.61 -1.79 -1.79
CA ASP A 395 -5.38 -1.75 -2.56
C ASP A 395 -4.93 -3.20 -2.83
N MET A 396 -4.94 -3.61 -4.10
CA MET A 396 -4.52 -4.96 -4.56
C MET A 396 -5.13 -6.10 -3.73
N TYR A 397 -6.44 -6.17 -3.58
CA TYR A 397 -7.05 -7.27 -2.81
C TYR A 397 -6.99 -8.63 -3.51
N LEU A 398 -6.61 -8.67 -4.80
CA LEU A 398 -6.21 -9.83 -5.60
C LEU A 398 -7.28 -10.94 -5.71
N PRO A 399 -8.37 -10.73 -6.45
CA PRO A 399 -9.41 -11.73 -6.66
C PRO A 399 -8.99 -12.78 -7.71
N LEU A 400 -7.95 -13.56 -7.39
CA LEU A 400 -7.32 -14.53 -8.27
C LEU A 400 -7.89 -15.94 -8.14
N PHE A 401 -8.74 -16.17 -7.13
CA PHE A 401 -9.36 -17.44 -6.77
C PHE A 401 -10.63 -17.19 -5.96
N PRO A 402 -11.52 -18.21 -5.77
CA PRO A 402 -12.76 -18.06 -5.01
C PRO A 402 -12.54 -17.51 -3.61
N LEU A 403 -13.33 -16.52 -3.19
CA LEU A 403 -13.23 -15.84 -1.90
C LEU A 403 -13.77 -16.73 -0.76
N LYS A 404 -12.90 -17.52 -0.17
CA LYS A 404 -13.19 -18.32 1.02
C LYS A 404 -12.70 -17.65 2.30
N TYR A 405 -11.59 -16.96 2.19
CA TYR A 405 -10.90 -16.29 3.29
C TYR A 405 -10.62 -14.85 2.92
N LEU A 406 -10.97 -13.92 3.82
CA LEU A 406 -10.64 -12.51 3.71
C LEU A 406 -9.59 -12.17 4.75
N GLU A 407 -8.38 -11.87 4.30
CA GLU A 407 -7.33 -11.35 5.15
C GLU A 407 -7.55 -9.86 5.36
N VAL A 408 -7.56 -9.44 6.63
CA VAL A 408 -7.86 -8.06 7.02
C VAL A 408 -6.69 -7.51 7.81
N GLN A 409 -6.06 -6.51 7.26
CA GLN A 409 -5.01 -5.74 7.90
C GLN A 409 -5.65 -4.73 8.84
N GLY A 410 -5.16 -4.65 10.08
CA GLY A 410 -5.80 -3.89 11.14
C GLY A 410 -6.95 -4.61 11.86
N LEU A 411 -7.20 -5.90 11.57
CA LEU A 411 -8.31 -6.70 12.13
C LEU A 411 -8.43 -6.66 13.64
N GLY A 412 -7.30 -6.63 14.33
CA GLY A 412 -7.24 -6.64 15.80
C GLY A 412 -7.18 -5.26 16.44
N GLU A 413 -6.97 -4.21 15.66
CA GLU A 413 -6.56 -2.90 16.16
C GLU A 413 -7.75 -2.00 16.58
N SER A 414 -8.91 -2.19 15.97
CA SER A 414 -10.09 -1.35 16.21
C SER A 414 -11.38 -2.17 16.22
N THR A 415 -12.52 -1.51 16.55
CA THR A 415 -13.85 -2.12 16.48
C THR A 415 -14.28 -2.46 15.06
N LEU A 416 -13.66 -1.86 14.02
CA LEU A 416 -13.93 -2.18 12.62
C LEU A 416 -13.70 -3.67 12.32
N GLY A 417 -12.78 -4.33 13.02
CA GLY A 417 -12.55 -5.76 12.86
C GLY A 417 -13.78 -6.60 13.22
N ASP A 418 -14.59 -6.18 14.18
CA ASP A 418 -15.83 -6.86 14.55
C ASP A 418 -16.92 -6.61 13.51
N ASP A 419 -16.94 -5.40 12.91
CA ASP A 419 -17.85 -5.07 11.81
C ASP A 419 -17.58 -5.92 10.56
N VAL A 420 -16.31 -6.12 10.19
CA VAL A 420 -15.94 -7.02 9.09
C VAL A 420 -16.41 -8.45 9.34
N ARG A 421 -16.20 -8.98 10.55
CA ARG A 421 -16.67 -10.33 10.91
C ARG A 421 -18.19 -10.46 10.78
N ALA A 422 -18.90 -9.41 11.17
CA ALA A 422 -20.36 -9.38 11.12
C ALA A 422 -20.93 -9.40 9.69
N VAL A 423 -20.19 -8.88 8.69
CA VAL A 423 -20.64 -8.86 7.29
C VAL A 423 -20.07 -10.03 6.46
N ALA A 424 -18.84 -10.46 6.71
CA ALA A 424 -18.20 -11.53 5.98
C ALA A 424 -18.78 -12.91 6.32
N GLY A 425 -19.08 -13.17 7.61
CA GLY A 425 -19.62 -14.45 8.07
C GLY A 425 -20.92 -14.86 7.36
N PRO A 426 -21.95 -14.01 7.29
CA PRO A 426 -23.19 -14.28 6.53
C PRO A 426 -22.94 -14.50 5.02
N ALA A 427 -21.91 -13.91 4.44
CA ALA A 427 -21.50 -14.12 3.06
C ALA A 427 -20.71 -15.44 2.85
N GLY A 428 -20.53 -16.26 3.90
CA GLY A 428 -19.79 -17.51 3.86
C GLY A 428 -18.27 -17.36 3.81
N VAL A 429 -17.74 -16.18 4.14
CA VAL A 429 -16.31 -15.86 4.09
C VAL A 429 -15.72 -15.82 5.49
N GLN A 430 -14.60 -16.52 5.69
CA GLN A 430 -13.88 -16.52 6.96
C GLN A 430 -12.87 -15.36 7.00
N VAL A 431 -12.90 -14.59 8.06
CA VAL A 431 -11.96 -13.47 8.27
C VAL A 431 -10.67 -13.98 8.90
N GLN A 432 -9.54 -13.55 8.37
CA GLN A 432 -8.20 -13.89 8.85
C GLN A 432 -7.40 -12.62 9.17
N ALA A 433 -6.50 -12.71 10.15
CA ALA A 433 -5.49 -11.68 10.36
C ALA A 433 -4.38 -11.79 9.30
N ASP A 434 -3.61 -10.71 9.16
CA ASP A 434 -2.40 -10.68 8.33
C ASP A 434 -1.48 -11.87 8.66
N LYS A 435 -1.07 -12.64 7.64
CA LYS A 435 -0.22 -13.82 7.79
C LYS A 435 1.26 -13.51 7.64
N GLU A 436 1.56 -12.38 7.05
CA GLU A 436 2.91 -11.94 6.75
C GLU A 436 3.18 -10.54 7.33
N PRO A 437 3.00 -10.35 8.68
CA PRO A 437 3.11 -9.04 9.31
C PRO A 437 4.50 -8.41 9.18
N GLU A 438 5.53 -9.20 8.84
CA GLU A 438 6.88 -8.73 8.55
C GLU A 438 6.96 -7.86 7.29
N HIS A 439 6.00 -7.98 6.38
CA HIS A 439 5.90 -7.12 5.19
C HIS A 439 5.30 -5.74 5.50
N ASN A 440 4.75 -5.55 6.70
CA ASN A 440 4.21 -4.28 7.19
C ASN A 440 3.15 -3.63 6.26
N ARG A 441 2.36 -4.44 5.56
CA ARG A 441 1.39 -3.95 4.56
C ARG A 441 0.38 -2.97 5.14
N PHE A 442 0.03 -3.12 6.44
CA PHE A 442 -0.93 -2.25 7.11
C PHE A 442 -0.51 -0.77 7.17
N ILE A 443 0.76 -0.45 6.95
CA ILE A 443 1.25 0.94 6.94
C ILE A 443 1.90 1.34 5.61
N ARG A 444 1.72 0.52 4.59
CA ARG A 444 2.36 0.74 3.28
C ARG A 444 1.40 1.22 2.21
N SER A 445 0.13 1.47 2.54
CA SER A 445 -0.86 2.01 1.64
C SER A 445 -1.67 3.12 2.32
N ASP A 446 -2.62 3.71 1.63
CA ASP A 446 -3.28 4.98 1.92
C ASP A 446 -3.99 5.05 3.27
N GLN A 447 -4.48 3.92 3.80
CA GLN A 447 -5.07 3.88 5.13
C GLN A 447 -4.13 4.42 6.22
N TYR A 448 -2.81 4.34 6.02
CA TYR A 448 -1.86 4.81 7.02
C TYR A 448 -1.90 6.33 7.20
N SER A 449 -2.22 7.07 6.16
CA SER A 449 -2.40 8.52 6.24
C SER A 449 -3.55 8.90 7.19
N PHE A 450 -4.64 8.14 7.19
CA PHE A 450 -5.76 8.30 8.11
C PHE A 450 -5.43 7.82 9.53
N ILE A 451 -4.73 6.69 9.65
CA ILE A 451 -4.26 6.16 10.94
C ILE A 451 -3.41 7.20 11.66
N LYS A 452 -2.49 7.88 10.98
CA LYS A 452 -1.67 8.97 11.55
C LYS A 452 -2.49 10.17 12.06
N LYS A 453 -3.77 10.29 11.64
CA LYS A 453 -4.73 11.30 12.14
C LYS A 453 -5.67 10.75 13.21
N GLY A 454 -5.42 9.55 13.72
CA GLY A 454 -6.23 8.91 14.76
C GLY A 454 -7.48 8.19 14.26
N VAL A 455 -7.67 8.09 12.94
CA VAL A 455 -8.84 7.46 12.32
C VAL A 455 -8.63 5.95 12.23
N PRO A 456 -9.53 5.11 12.80
CA PRO A 456 -9.51 3.67 12.58
C PRO A 456 -9.64 3.30 11.11
N ALA A 457 -8.79 2.39 10.64
CA ALA A 457 -8.76 1.99 9.25
C ALA A 457 -8.54 0.49 9.06
N LEU A 458 -8.91 -0.02 7.89
CA LEU A 458 -8.70 -1.39 7.45
C LEU A 458 -8.18 -1.42 6.02
N ALA A 459 -7.41 -2.48 5.71
CA ALA A 459 -7.11 -2.86 4.34
C ALA A 459 -7.31 -4.38 4.15
N PHE A 460 -7.38 -4.86 2.91
CA PHE A 460 -7.85 -6.20 2.60
C PHE A 460 -6.98 -6.90 1.58
N LYS A 461 -6.86 -8.22 1.72
CA LYS A 461 -6.33 -9.12 0.70
C LYS A 461 -7.19 -10.39 0.66
N PHE A 462 -7.21 -11.09 -0.46
CA PHE A 462 -7.75 -12.45 -0.48
C PHE A 462 -6.86 -13.36 0.35
N GLY A 463 -7.47 -13.99 1.37
CA GLY A 463 -6.78 -14.89 2.27
C GLY A 463 -6.66 -16.31 1.71
N TYR A 464 -5.76 -17.07 2.29
CA TYR A 464 -5.53 -18.48 1.93
C TYR A 464 -5.15 -19.30 3.16
N ILE A 465 -5.08 -20.62 3.01
CA ILE A 465 -4.50 -21.54 3.99
C ILE A 465 -3.07 -21.89 3.56
N PRO A 466 -2.08 -21.82 4.45
CA PRO A 466 -0.71 -22.23 4.13
C PRO A 466 -0.64 -23.66 3.56
N GLY A 467 0.15 -23.84 2.51
CA GLY A 467 0.30 -25.10 1.79
C GLY A 467 -0.73 -25.36 0.69
N THR A 468 -1.72 -24.46 0.49
CA THR A 468 -2.75 -24.63 -0.55
C THR A 468 -2.31 -24.08 -1.92
N PRO A 469 -3.04 -24.43 -3.00
CA PRO A 469 -2.83 -23.82 -4.31
C PRO A 469 -3.02 -22.31 -4.30
N GLU A 470 -3.96 -21.78 -3.52
CA GLU A 470 -4.25 -20.36 -3.39
C GLU A 470 -3.04 -19.58 -2.86
N GLU A 471 -2.29 -20.12 -1.89
CA GLU A 471 -1.03 -19.53 -1.44
C GLU A 471 -0.01 -19.40 -2.59
N LYS A 472 0.11 -20.45 -3.39
CA LYS A 472 1.06 -20.45 -4.52
C LYS A 472 0.68 -19.41 -5.57
N ILE A 473 -0.62 -19.30 -5.88
CA ILE A 473 -1.15 -18.29 -6.81
C ILE A 473 -0.86 -16.88 -6.27
N PHE A 474 -1.17 -16.62 -4.99
CA PHE A 474 -0.95 -15.35 -4.35
C PHE A 474 0.54 -14.94 -4.36
N LYS A 475 1.44 -15.83 -3.94
CA LYS A 475 2.88 -15.55 -3.92
C LYS A 475 3.48 -15.42 -5.32
N ALA A 476 3.02 -16.20 -6.28
CA ALA A 476 3.44 -16.08 -7.67
C ALA A 476 3.04 -14.71 -8.25
N TRP A 477 1.85 -14.19 -7.91
CA TRP A 477 1.42 -12.88 -8.36
C TRP A 477 2.41 -11.79 -7.89
N TYR A 478 2.79 -11.76 -6.61
CA TYR A 478 3.79 -10.80 -6.11
C TYR A 478 5.14 -10.93 -6.82
N THR A 479 5.63 -12.15 -7.03
CA THR A 479 6.92 -12.37 -7.67
C THR A 479 6.91 -12.00 -9.15
N GLU A 480 5.81 -12.28 -9.85
CA GLU A 480 5.76 -12.18 -11.32
C GLU A 480 5.14 -10.86 -11.80
N ARG A 481 4.14 -10.31 -11.07
CA ARG A 481 3.29 -9.23 -11.55
C ARG A 481 3.40 -7.92 -10.76
N TYR A 482 3.60 -7.99 -9.44
CA TYR A 482 3.66 -6.79 -8.61
C TYR A 482 4.76 -5.83 -9.10
N HIS A 483 4.37 -4.59 -9.43
CA HIS A 483 5.24 -3.56 -10.01
C HIS A 483 5.96 -4.05 -11.28
N ALA A 484 5.24 -4.73 -12.16
CA ALA A 484 5.73 -5.21 -13.45
C ALA A 484 4.69 -4.97 -14.56
N PRO A 485 5.10 -4.84 -15.83
CA PRO A 485 4.17 -4.72 -16.95
C PRO A 485 3.16 -5.87 -17.06
N SER A 486 3.48 -7.04 -16.50
CA SER A 486 2.59 -8.19 -16.47
C SER A 486 1.41 -8.06 -15.50
N ASP A 487 1.31 -6.99 -14.69
CA ASP A 487 0.07 -6.61 -14.03
C ASP A 487 -0.85 -5.88 -15.01
N ASP A 488 -1.31 -6.62 -15.99
CA ASP A 488 -2.09 -6.19 -17.14
C ASP A 488 -3.44 -6.93 -17.25
N LEU A 489 -4.15 -6.72 -18.35
CA LEU A 489 -5.45 -7.32 -18.62
C LEU A 489 -5.39 -8.82 -18.99
N SER A 490 -4.20 -9.39 -19.17
CA SER A 490 -4.02 -10.80 -19.53
C SER A 490 -4.03 -11.76 -18.33
N GLN A 491 -4.00 -11.22 -17.10
CA GLN A 491 -3.94 -12.03 -15.88
C GLN A 491 -5.26 -12.75 -15.56
N PRO A 492 -5.19 -13.91 -14.90
CA PRO A 492 -6.39 -14.60 -14.43
C PRO A 492 -7.10 -13.80 -13.34
N VAL A 493 -8.44 -13.80 -13.41
CA VAL A 493 -9.31 -13.09 -12.46
C VAL A 493 -10.54 -13.95 -12.18
N ASP A 494 -10.95 -14.04 -10.93
CA ASP A 494 -12.24 -14.61 -10.52
C ASP A 494 -13.28 -13.49 -10.35
N LEU A 495 -14.07 -13.26 -11.39
CA LEU A 495 -15.07 -12.19 -11.45
C LEU A 495 -16.18 -12.36 -10.39
N ALA A 496 -16.55 -13.61 -10.09
CA ALA A 496 -17.55 -13.88 -9.06
C ALA A 496 -17.01 -13.57 -7.66
N ALA A 497 -15.74 -13.88 -7.43
CA ALA A 497 -15.06 -13.54 -6.17
C ALA A 497 -14.90 -12.03 -5.99
N ALA A 498 -14.57 -11.29 -7.06
CA ALA A 498 -14.52 -9.83 -7.03
C ALA A 498 -15.90 -9.21 -6.72
N ALA A 499 -16.97 -9.71 -7.35
CA ALA A 499 -18.33 -9.27 -7.04
C ALA A 499 -18.73 -9.57 -5.58
N GLN A 500 -18.36 -10.74 -5.06
CA GLN A 500 -18.60 -11.11 -3.66
C GLN A 500 -17.83 -10.18 -2.69
N PHE A 501 -16.59 -9.86 -3.01
CA PHE A 501 -15.79 -8.92 -2.22
C PHE A 501 -16.45 -7.54 -2.18
N ASN A 502 -16.83 -7.00 -3.34
CA ASN A 502 -17.48 -5.68 -3.43
C ASN A 502 -18.79 -5.65 -2.61
N ALA A 503 -19.58 -6.72 -2.63
CA ALA A 503 -20.79 -6.81 -1.82
C ALA A 503 -20.49 -6.82 -0.31
N ILE A 504 -19.42 -7.49 0.12
CA ILE A 504 -18.98 -7.47 1.53
C ILE A 504 -18.55 -6.06 1.93
N LEU A 505 -17.80 -5.35 1.09
CA LEU A 505 -17.32 -3.99 1.38
C LEU A 505 -18.45 -2.96 1.35
N GLU A 506 -19.45 -3.11 0.45
CA GLU A 506 -20.69 -2.34 0.47
C GLU A 506 -21.40 -2.47 1.84
N HIS A 507 -21.64 -3.72 2.27
CA HIS A 507 -22.28 -3.99 3.55
C HIS A 507 -21.45 -3.48 4.74
N LEU A 508 -20.12 -3.55 4.66
CA LEU A 508 -19.24 -3.00 5.68
C LEU A 508 -19.37 -1.47 5.78
N ALA A 509 -19.27 -0.78 4.64
CA ALA A 509 -19.39 0.68 4.59
C ALA A 509 -20.74 1.15 5.14
N LEU A 510 -21.84 0.50 4.72
CA LEU A 510 -23.19 0.79 5.22
C LEU A 510 -23.31 0.48 6.71
N ARG A 511 -22.79 -0.65 7.20
CA ARG A 511 -22.84 -1.02 8.62
C ARG A 511 -22.11 0.00 9.49
N VAL A 512 -20.93 0.45 9.10
CA VAL A 512 -20.17 1.48 9.82
C VAL A 512 -20.89 2.83 9.75
N ALA A 513 -21.46 3.17 8.60
CA ALA A 513 -22.20 4.42 8.43
C ALA A 513 -23.50 4.47 9.22
N ASP A 514 -24.15 3.33 9.48
CA ASP A 514 -25.41 3.23 10.24
C ASP A 514 -25.23 2.96 11.74
N ALA A 515 -24.00 2.69 12.17
CA ALA A 515 -23.73 2.40 13.59
C ALA A 515 -24.06 3.60 14.49
N ASP A 516 -24.56 3.34 15.70
CA ASP A 516 -24.86 4.39 16.69
C ASP A 516 -23.59 5.02 17.28
N HIS A 517 -22.47 4.28 17.26
CA HIS A 517 -21.19 4.72 17.79
C HIS A 517 -20.15 4.83 16.68
N ARG A 518 -19.16 5.70 16.87
CA ARG A 518 -17.98 5.78 16.00
C ARG A 518 -17.13 4.53 16.17
N PRO A 519 -16.43 4.08 15.12
CA PRO A 519 -15.34 3.12 15.30
C PRO A 519 -14.26 3.68 16.23
N GLU A 520 -13.70 2.80 17.06
CA GLU A 520 -12.69 3.18 18.06
C GLU A 520 -11.49 2.22 17.98
N TRP A 521 -10.30 2.76 18.23
CA TRP A 521 -9.11 1.96 18.47
C TRP A 521 -9.26 1.18 19.77
N LYS A 522 -8.89 -0.09 19.79
CA LYS A 522 -8.87 -0.89 21.02
C LYS A 522 -7.86 -0.32 22.02
N GLN A 523 -8.08 -0.59 23.31
CA GLN A 523 -7.25 0.01 24.37
C GLN A 523 -5.78 -0.40 24.31
N ASP A 524 -5.52 -1.60 23.83
CA ASP A 524 -4.21 -2.20 23.63
C ASP A 524 -3.59 -1.94 22.24
N SER A 525 -4.35 -1.27 21.36
CA SER A 525 -3.83 -0.90 20.04
C SER A 525 -2.73 0.15 20.14
N PHE A 526 -1.61 -0.13 19.47
CA PHE A 526 -0.52 0.84 19.32
C PHE A 526 -0.98 2.13 18.63
N PHE A 527 -1.88 2.05 17.67
CA PHE A 527 -2.33 3.19 16.85
C PHE A 527 -3.25 4.15 17.60
N ARG A 528 -3.78 3.75 18.75
CA ARG A 528 -4.54 4.64 19.64
C ARG A 528 -3.77 5.90 20.05
N ARG A 529 -2.44 5.85 20.02
CA ARG A 529 -1.56 6.99 20.30
C ARG A 529 -1.76 8.20 19.39
N PHE A 530 -2.33 8.00 18.20
CA PHE A 530 -2.62 9.05 17.25
C PHE A 530 -3.95 9.75 17.49
N VAL A 531 -4.79 9.25 18.38
CA VAL A 531 -6.02 9.92 18.79
C VAL A 531 -5.65 11.14 19.63
N GLN A 532 -6.03 12.32 19.13
CA GLN A 532 -5.77 13.62 19.77
C GLN A 532 -6.83 13.95 20.83
#